data_8e68fad2c548b6c41edc769491151a29
#
_entry.id   8e68fad2c548b6c41edc769491151a29
#
_cell.length_a   1.000
_cell.length_b   1.000
_cell.length_c   1.000
_cell.angle_alpha   90.00
_cell.angle_beta   90.00
_cell.angle_gamma   90.00
#
_symmetry.space_group_name_H-M   'P 1'
#
loop_
_entity.id
_entity.type
_entity.pdbx_description
1 polymer ?
#
loop_
_entity_poly.entity_id
_entity_poly.type
_entity_poly.pdbx_seq_one_letter_code
_entity_poly.pdbx_strand_id
1 'polypeptide(L)'
;VYTGKQDDDREATSRISRERLAQRHQQIKNLLSRHPDARVTFAHFFFKADDLDSMAAFLDHYPNTRIDITPCSDLYYHLSQNPNRSREFFETYSDRLIFGTDNEMELDPVLQIALVRQFLETDESFFCVKYGFDITGIAPLQKETLEKIYRSNFRKMVPGTVINYKKAAAYCEGLYEIVKGFEEMPEENALEVLEVARRFNSMV
;
A
#
# COMPACT_ATOMS: atom_id res chain seq x y z
N VAL A 1 36.56 -17.08 -3.15
CA VAL A 1 36.08 -18.27 -3.86
C VAL A 1 34.64 -18.45 -3.42
N TYR A 2 33.68 -17.99 -4.24
CA TYR A 2 32.26 -18.22 -4.05
C TYR A 2 31.98 -19.70 -4.36
N THR A 3 31.53 -20.46 -3.38
CA THR A 3 31.21 -21.88 -3.57
C THR A 3 29.79 -21.99 -4.11
N GLY A 4 29.60 -22.74 -5.22
CA GLY A 4 28.31 -22.92 -5.92
C GLY A 4 27.13 -23.46 -5.08
N LYS A 5 27.38 -23.82 -3.82
CA LYS A 5 26.38 -24.26 -2.87
C LYS A 5 25.44 -23.11 -2.40
N GLN A 6 25.92 -21.86 -2.42
CA GLN A 6 25.13 -20.69 -1.95
C GLN A 6 24.12 -20.24 -3.00
N ASP A 7 24.40 -20.48 -4.29
CA ASP A 7 23.48 -20.10 -5.38
C ASP A 7 22.35 -21.13 -5.52
N ASP A 8 22.64 -22.42 -5.35
CA ASP A 8 21.62 -23.49 -5.32
C ASP A 8 20.62 -23.31 -4.17
N ASP A 9 21.08 -22.89 -2.99
CA ASP A 9 20.22 -22.65 -1.83
C ASP A 9 19.33 -21.43 -2.02
N ARG A 10 19.82 -20.37 -2.66
CA ARG A 10 19.04 -19.18 -2.99
C ARG A 10 17.98 -19.46 -4.05
N GLU A 11 18.31 -20.21 -5.08
CA GLU A 11 17.37 -20.59 -6.13
C GLU A 11 16.27 -21.50 -5.59
N ALA A 12 16.61 -22.49 -4.76
CA ALA A 12 15.66 -23.36 -4.08
C ALA A 12 14.71 -22.57 -3.16
N THR A 13 15.24 -21.62 -2.36
CA THR A 13 14.45 -20.75 -1.48
C THR A 13 13.51 -19.87 -2.29
N SER A 14 13.97 -19.27 -3.39
CA SER A 14 13.18 -18.44 -4.29
C SER A 14 12.04 -19.24 -4.95
N ARG A 15 12.30 -20.49 -5.36
CA ARG A 15 11.28 -21.38 -5.94
C ARG A 15 10.21 -21.76 -4.92
N ILE A 16 10.59 -22.13 -3.70
CA ILE A 16 9.65 -22.43 -2.62
C ILE A 16 8.78 -21.21 -2.30
N SER A 17 9.35 -20.03 -2.29
CA SER A 17 8.60 -18.78 -2.05
C SER A 17 7.58 -18.52 -3.15
N ARG A 18 7.93 -18.71 -4.42
CA ARG A 18 7.02 -18.58 -5.57
C ARG A 18 5.89 -19.61 -5.53
N GLU A 19 6.19 -20.87 -5.23
CA GLU A 19 5.16 -21.92 -5.10
C GLU A 19 4.17 -21.60 -3.97
N ARG A 20 4.65 -21.13 -2.81
CA ARG A 20 3.81 -20.72 -1.70
C ARG A 20 2.93 -19.51 -2.06
N LEU A 21 3.47 -18.54 -2.78
CA LEU A 21 2.70 -17.39 -3.24
C LEU A 21 1.60 -17.83 -4.21
N ALA A 22 1.91 -18.70 -5.17
CA ALA A 22 0.92 -19.26 -6.10
C ALA A 22 -0.19 -20.03 -5.37
N GLN A 23 0.14 -20.81 -4.35
CA GLN A 23 -0.85 -21.49 -3.51
C GLN A 23 -1.76 -20.51 -2.77
N ARG A 24 -1.19 -19.43 -2.21
CA ARG A 24 -1.99 -18.37 -1.55
C ARG A 24 -2.91 -17.67 -2.53
N HIS A 25 -2.43 -17.33 -3.72
CA HIS A 25 -3.27 -16.76 -4.77
C HIS A 25 -4.43 -17.70 -5.13
N GLN A 26 -4.20 -19.01 -5.22
CA GLN A 26 -5.25 -19.98 -5.48
C GLN A 26 -6.27 -20.08 -4.32
N GLN A 27 -5.80 -20.03 -3.07
CA GLN A 27 -6.68 -20.02 -1.90
C GLN A 27 -7.58 -18.77 -1.89
N ILE A 28 -7.04 -17.61 -2.23
CA ILE A 28 -7.80 -16.37 -2.35
C ILE A 28 -8.85 -16.46 -3.48
N LYS A 29 -8.47 -17.00 -4.66
CA LYS A 29 -9.44 -17.23 -5.74
C LYS A 29 -10.58 -18.14 -5.29
N ASN A 30 -10.29 -19.22 -4.56
CA ASN A 30 -11.29 -20.11 -4.00
C ASN A 30 -12.21 -19.41 -2.99
N LEU A 31 -11.64 -18.52 -2.14
CA LEU A 31 -12.41 -17.71 -1.21
C LEU A 31 -13.36 -16.75 -1.93
N LEU A 32 -12.85 -15.98 -2.89
CA LEU A 32 -13.63 -15.03 -3.68
C LEU A 32 -14.75 -15.71 -4.48
N SER A 33 -14.48 -16.90 -5.02
CA SER A 33 -15.51 -17.69 -5.74
C SER A 33 -16.65 -18.15 -4.82
N ARG A 34 -16.37 -18.36 -3.53
CA ARG A 34 -17.41 -18.70 -2.53
C ARG A 34 -18.13 -17.46 -1.97
N HIS A 35 -17.49 -16.29 -2.09
CA HIS A 35 -17.99 -15.03 -1.57
C HIS A 35 -17.91 -13.93 -2.65
N PRO A 36 -18.70 -14.02 -3.74
CA PRO A 36 -18.58 -13.12 -4.89
C PRO A 36 -18.87 -11.65 -4.55
N ASP A 37 -19.64 -11.40 -3.50
CA ASP A 37 -19.97 -10.03 -3.02
C ASP A 37 -18.92 -9.44 -2.07
N ALA A 38 -17.89 -10.22 -1.71
CA ALA A 38 -16.85 -9.75 -0.80
C ALA A 38 -16.07 -8.59 -1.43
N ARG A 39 -16.00 -7.47 -0.69
CA ARG A 39 -15.17 -6.31 -1.05
C ARG A 39 -13.81 -6.46 -0.42
N VAL A 40 -12.80 -6.69 -1.24
CA VAL A 40 -11.43 -6.95 -0.74
C VAL A 40 -10.45 -6.00 -1.40
N THR A 41 -9.56 -5.45 -0.59
CA THR A 41 -8.37 -4.72 -1.07
C THR A 41 -7.13 -5.54 -0.75
N PHE A 42 -6.32 -5.82 -1.74
CA PHE A 42 -5.07 -6.55 -1.60
C PHE A 42 -3.91 -5.57 -1.52
N ALA A 43 -3.12 -5.69 -0.47
CA ALA A 43 -1.93 -4.89 -0.27
C ALA A 43 -0.82 -5.24 -1.27
N HIS A 44 0.09 -4.28 -1.50
CA HIS A 44 1.31 -4.45 -2.29
C HIS A 44 1.06 -5.04 -3.67
N PHE A 45 0.03 -4.53 -4.36
CA PHE A 45 -0.34 -5.02 -5.70
C PHE A 45 -0.64 -6.53 -5.75
N PHE A 46 -1.07 -7.10 -4.62
CA PHE A 46 -1.28 -8.54 -4.47
C PHE A 46 -0.03 -9.38 -4.76
N PHE A 47 1.17 -8.78 -4.70
CA PHE A 47 2.46 -9.38 -5.06
C PHE A 47 2.45 -9.99 -6.48
N LYS A 48 1.82 -9.30 -7.46
CA LYS A 48 1.70 -9.72 -8.86
C LYS A 48 2.07 -8.63 -9.86
N ALA A 49 2.95 -7.73 -9.47
CA ALA A 49 3.42 -6.67 -10.36
C ALA A 49 4.32 -7.19 -11.50
N ASP A 50 4.85 -8.39 -11.37
CA ASP A 50 5.63 -9.11 -12.37
C ASP A 50 4.80 -9.62 -13.56
N ASP A 51 3.46 -9.72 -13.41
CA ASP A 51 2.54 -10.25 -14.42
C ASP A 51 1.25 -9.41 -14.48
N LEU A 52 1.31 -8.27 -15.16
CA LEU A 52 0.20 -7.34 -15.31
C LEU A 52 -0.99 -7.94 -16.08
N ASP A 53 -0.76 -8.87 -17.00
CA ASP A 53 -1.84 -9.52 -17.76
C ASP A 53 -2.63 -10.46 -16.85
N SER A 54 -1.96 -11.24 -16.02
CA SER A 54 -2.62 -12.06 -15.00
C SER A 54 -3.31 -11.22 -13.93
N MET A 55 -2.77 -10.04 -13.58
CA MET A 55 -3.40 -9.11 -12.65
C MET A 55 -4.66 -8.48 -13.28
N ALA A 56 -4.61 -8.09 -14.54
CA ALA A 56 -5.75 -7.61 -15.31
C ALA A 56 -6.87 -8.64 -15.32
N ALA A 57 -6.57 -9.87 -15.73
CA ALA A 57 -7.55 -10.98 -15.76
C ALA A 57 -8.14 -11.27 -14.36
N PHE A 58 -7.35 -11.11 -13.29
CA PHE A 58 -7.84 -11.25 -11.93
C PHE A 58 -8.84 -10.15 -11.56
N LEU A 59 -8.53 -8.89 -11.86
CA LEU A 59 -9.41 -7.75 -11.58
C LEU A 59 -10.71 -7.82 -12.39
N ASP A 60 -10.64 -8.27 -13.65
CA ASP A 60 -11.82 -8.45 -14.51
C ASP A 60 -12.74 -9.56 -13.99
N HIS A 61 -12.15 -10.66 -13.51
CA HIS A 61 -12.92 -11.79 -13.00
C HIS A 61 -13.56 -11.50 -11.62
N TYR A 62 -12.91 -10.68 -10.77
CA TYR A 62 -13.38 -10.36 -9.42
C TYR A 62 -13.69 -8.86 -9.28
N PRO A 63 -14.88 -8.39 -9.74
CA PRO A 63 -15.20 -6.97 -9.87
C PRO A 63 -15.23 -6.20 -8.52
N ASN A 64 -15.39 -6.90 -7.41
CA ASN A 64 -15.42 -6.30 -6.07
C ASN A 64 -14.06 -6.21 -5.38
N THR A 65 -12.97 -6.61 -6.08
CA THR A 65 -11.60 -6.53 -5.55
C THR A 65 -10.90 -5.25 -5.94
N ARG A 66 -9.97 -4.81 -5.14
CA ARG A 66 -9.05 -3.69 -5.36
C ARG A 66 -7.65 -4.09 -4.97
N ILE A 67 -6.68 -3.33 -5.45
CA ILE A 67 -5.28 -3.47 -5.05
C ILE A 67 -4.76 -2.11 -4.60
N ASP A 68 -3.92 -2.09 -3.61
CA ASP A 68 -3.19 -0.89 -3.27
C ASP A 68 -1.80 -0.88 -3.91
N ILE A 69 -1.24 0.31 -4.02
CA ILE A 69 0.09 0.55 -4.56
C ILE A 69 1.11 0.85 -3.48
N THR A 70 0.85 0.33 -2.29
CA THR A 70 1.74 0.47 -1.14
C THR A 70 3.15 0.01 -1.47
N PRO A 71 4.17 0.81 -1.19
CA PRO A 71 5.54 0.54 -1.60
C PRO A 71 6.10 -0.78 -1.05
N CYS A 72 6.58 -1.62 -1.95
CA CYS A 72 7.49 -2.72 -1.66
C CYS A 72 8.51 -2.85 -2.80
N SER A 73 9.63 -3.51 -2.54
CA SER A 73 10.73 -3.62 -3.51
C SER A 73 10.26 -4.22 -4.84
N ASP A 74 9.57 -5.35 -4.78
CA ASP A 74 9.15 -6.09 -5.98
C ASP A 74 8.17 -5.30 -6.85
N LEU A 75 7.25 -4.57 -6.22
CA LEU A 75 6.25 -3.77 -6.92
C LEU A 75 6.87 -2.77 -7.88
N TYR A 76 7.67 -1.85 -7.34
CA TYR A 76 8.25 -0.76 -8.15
C TYR A 76 9.34 -1.25 -9.09
N TYR A 77 10.08 -2.30 -8.71
CA TYR A 77 11.03 -2.94 -9.61
C TYR A 77 10.32 -3.44 -10.88
N HIS A 78 9.28 -4.25 -10.75
CA HIS A 78 8.59 -4.83 -11.89
C HIS A 78 7.83 -3.80 -12.72
N LEU A 79 7.13 -2.87 -12.09
CA LEU A 79 6.42 -1.80 -12.81
C LEU A 79 7.35 -0.90 -13.61
N SER A 80 8.59 -0.69 -13.14
CA SER A 80 9.61 0.10 -13.84
C SER A 80 10.24 -0.61 -15.04
N GLN A 81 10.10 -1.93 -15.17
CA GLN A 81 10.67 -2.67 -16.32
C GLN A 81 9.96 -2.31 -17.63
N ASN A 82 8.70 -1.95 -17.59
CA ASN A 82 7.94 -1.48 -18.75
C ASN A 82 6.97 -0.35 -18.34
N PRO A 83 7.46 0.89 -18.23
CA PRO A 83 6.65 2.03 -17.77
C PRO A 83 5.42 2.29 -18.64
N ASN A 84 5.50 2.07 -19.94
CA ASN A 84 4.36 2.25 -20.84
C ASN A 84 3.24 1.24 -20.56
N ARG A 85 3.59 -0.03 -20.37
CA ARG A 85 2.62 -1.07 -20.01
C ARG A 85 2.02 -0.83 -18.62
N SER A 86 2.85 -0.40 -17.68
CA SER A 86 2.39 -0.01 -16.34
C SER A 86 1.43 1.17 -16.39
N ARG A 87 1.73 2.20 -17.18
CA ARG A 87 0.83 3.35 -17.43
C ARG A 87 -0.52 2.89 -17.98
N GLU A 88 -0.51 2.08 -19.03
CA GLU A 88 -1.73 1.53 -19.64
C GLU A 88 -2.59 0.78 -18.61
N PHE A 89 -1.96 -0.06 -17.78
CA PHE A 89 -2.63 -0.77 -16.69
C PHE A 89 -3.26 0.19 -15.68
N PHE A 90 -2.51 1.20 -15.24
CA PHE A 90 -2.97 2.18 -14.26
C PHE A 90 -4.14 3.02 -14.77
N GLU A 91 -4.13 3.40 -16.06
CA GLU A 91 -5.25 4.10 -16.69
C GLU A 91 -6.48 3.19 -16.81
N THR A 92 -6.29 1.95 -17.29
CA THR A 92 -7.37 1.00 -17.49
C THR A 92 -8.07 0.61 -16.19
N TYR A 93 -7.29 0.35 -15.14
CA TYR A 93 -7.80 -0.11 -13.84
C TYR A 93 -7.82 1.01 -12.78
N SER A 94 -7.85 2.27 -13.21
CA SER A 94 -7.80 3.44 -12.31
C SER A 94 -8.82 3.40 -11.17
N ASP A 95 -10.01 2.83 -11.39
CA ASP A 95 -11.07 2.69 -10.38
C ASP A 95 -10.81 1.58 -9.34
N ARG A 96 -9.76 0.80 -9.54
CA ARG A 96 -9.42 -0.38 -8.73
C ARG A 96 -8.13 -0.19 -7.93
N LEU A 97 -7.42 0.90 -8.15
CA LEU A 97 -6.15 1.22 -7.51
C LEU A 97 -6.35 2.14 -6.31
N ILE A 98 -5.64 1.87 -5.22
CA ILE A 98 -5.71 2.67 -4.00
C ILE A 98 -4.31 3.08 -3.59
N PHE A 99 -4.15 4.35 -3.27
CA PHE A 99 -2.93 4.88 -2.69
C PHE A 99 -2.68 4.30 -1.30
N GLY A 100 -1.45 3.90 -1.03
CA GLY A 100 -0.98 3.44 0.27
C GLY A 100 0.50 3.74 0.44
N THR A 101 0.99 3.82 1.65
CA THR A 101 2.38 4.16 1.97
C THR A 101 3.10 3.12 2.82
N ASP A 102 2.37 2.20 3.47
CA ASP A 102 2.92 1.22 4.43
C ASP A 102 3.84 1.91 5.46
N ASN A 103 3.27 2.92 6.10
CA ASN A 103 4.06 3.77 6.96
C ASN A 103 4.30 3.07 8.30
N GLU A 104 5.56 2.76 8.56
CA GLU A 104 6.03 2.25 9.86
C GLU A 104 6.46 3.43 10.74
N MET A 105 6.36 3.27 12.06
CA MET A 105 6.69 4.34 13.03
C MET A 105 8.11 4.89 12.87
N GLU A 106 9.03 4.08 12.36
CA GLU A 106 10.45 4.45 12.19
C GLU A 106 10.75 5.12 10.84
N LEU A 107 9.77 5.17 9.92
CA LEU A 107 9.95 5.74 8.58
C LEU A 107 9.31 7.12 8.49
N ASP A 108 10.03 8.05 7.86
CA ASP A 108 9.46 9.36 7.53
C ASP A 108 8.30 9.20 6.52
N PRO A 109 7.04 9.51 6.91
CA PRO A 109 5.89 9.38 6.03
C PRO A 109 6.01 10.24 4.76
N VAL A 110 6.73 11.36 4.82
CA VAL A 110 6.93 12.25 3.68
C VAL A 110 7.73 11.55 2.59
N LEU A 111 8.75 10.76 2.96
CA LEU A 111 9.56 10.01 1.98
C LEU A 111 8.76 8.92 1.28
N GLN A 112 7.87 8.23 1.98
CA GLN A 112 7.01 7.20 1.38
C GLN A 112 5.99 7.83 0.41
N ILE A 113 5.38 8.93 0.81
CA ILE A 113 4.47 9.70 -0.05
C ILE A 113 5.21 10.21 -1.29
N ALA A 114 6.41 10.78 -1.11
CA ALA A 114 7.22 11.30 -2.20
C ALA A 114 7.59 10.21 -3.21
N LEU A 115 7.97 9.01 -2.76
CA LEU A 115 8.26 7.86 -3.63
C LEU A 115 7.07 7.51 -4.53
N VAL A 116 5.88 7.33 -3.94
CA VAL A 116 4.67 6.99 -4.71
C VAL A 116 4.31 8.10 -5.69
N ARG A 117 4.39 9.36 -5.27
CA ARG A 117 4.11 10.51 -6.12
C ARG A 117 5.10 10.62 -7.26
N GLN A 118 6.39 10.48 -7.00
CA GLN A 118 7.42 10.53 -8.03
C GLN A 118 7.20 9.44 -9.08
N PHE A 119 6.86 8.21 -8.67
CA PHE A 119 6.53 7.14 -9.58
C PHE A 119 5.30 7.44 -10.45
N LEU A 120 4.24 8.03 -9.88
CA LEU A 120 2.99 8.31 -10.60
C LEU A 120 3.02 9.60 -11.43
N GLU A 121 3.79 10.61 -11.01
CA GLU A 121 3.72 11.97 -11.53
C GLU A 121 4.90 12.35 -12.43
N THR A 122 5.93 11.50 -12.54
CA THR A 122 7.08 11.72 -13.44
C THR A 122 7.28 10.53 -14.38
N ASP A 123 8.05 10.72 -15.44
CA ASP A 123 8.54 9.68 -16.37
C ASP A 123 10.05 9.50 -16.27
N GLU A 124 10.68 10.14 -15.30
CA GLU A 124 12.09 10.09 -15.03
C GLU A 124 12.49 8.83 -14.25
N SER A 125 13.74 8.41 -14.43
CA SER A 125 14.35 7.38 -13.57
C SER A 125 15.02 8.04 -12.38
N PHE A 126 14.82 7.49 -11.20
CA PHE A 126 15.45 7.95 -9.97
C PHE A 126 15.91 6.78 -9.10
N PHE A 127 17.03 6.96 -8.41
CA PHE A 127 17.54 5.92 -7.51
C PHE A 127 16.76 5.90 -6.20
N CYS A 128 16.17 4.75 -5.90
CA CYS A 128 15.48 4.53 -4.63
C CYS A 128 16.44 3.98 -3.60
N VAL A 129 16.89 4.83 -2.68
CA VAL A 129 17.84 4.46 -1.62
C VAL A 129 17.30 3.32 -0.74
N LYS A 130 16.01 3.33 -0.44
CA LYS A 130 15.35 2.29 0.38
C LYS A 130 15.49 0.90 -0.22
N TYR A 131 15.42 0.78 -1.54
CA TYR A 131 15.40 -0.52 -2.23
C TYR A 131 16.71 -0.84 -2.96
N GLY A 132 17.57 0.15 -3.18
CA GLY A 132 18.87 -0.04 -3.80
C GLY A 132 18.86 -0.24 -5.32
N PHE A 133 17.81 0.24 -6.02
CA PHE A 133 17.71 0.20 -7.48
C PHE A 133 16.99 1.43 -8.03
N ASP A 134 17.09 1.62 -9.35
CA ASP A 134 16.41 2.69 -10.07
C ASP A 134 14.93 2.36 -10.31
N ILE A 135 14.07 3.32 -10.01
CA ILE A 135 12.63 3.29 -10.31
C ILE A 135 12.38 4.26 -11.45
N THR A 136 11.67 3.82 -12.48
CA THR A 136 11.22 4.70 -13.57
C THR A 136 9.74 4.99 -13.39
N GLY A 137 9.39 6.28 -13.39
CA GLY A 137 8.01 6.73 -13.26
C GLY A 137 7.14 6.41 -14.48
N ILE A 138 5.84 6.49 -14.31
CA ILE A 138 4.86 6.10 -15.33
C ILE A 138 4.03 7.28 -15.88
N ALA A 139 4.40 8.51 -15.56
CA ALA A 139 3.72 9.68 -16.11
C ALA A 139 3.85 9.77 -17.65
N PRO A 140 2.96 10.53 -18.34
CA PRO A 140 1.82 11.22 -17.74
C PRO A 140 0.63 10.29 -17.51
N LEU A 141 0.04 10.35 -16.32
CA LEU A 141 -1.29 9.81 -16.05
C LEU A 141 -2.35 10.91 -16.17
N GLN A 142 -3.57 10.53 -16.54
CA GLN A 142 -4.70 11.48 -16.57
C GLN A 142 -4.97 12.01 -15.16
N LYS A 143 -5.38 13.26 -15.07
CA LYS A 143 -5.67 13.90 -13.78
C LYS A 143 -6.76 13.16 -13.01
N GLU A 144 -7.76 12.66 -13.71
CA GLU A 144 -8.85 11.86 -13.17
C GLU A 144 -8.34 10.53 -12.59
N THR A 145 -7.36 9.91 -13.24
CA THR A 145 -6.69 8.68 -12.76
C THR A 145 -5.97 8.94 -11.45
N LEU A 146 -5.19 10.01 -11.37
CA LEU A 146 -4.51 10.41 -10.13
C LEU A 146 -5.49 10.71 -8.99
N GLU A 147 -6.59 11.46 -9.25
CA GLU A 147 -7.61 11.75 -8.24
C GLU A 147 -8.32 10.48 -7.75
N LYS A 148 -8.55 9.51 -8.63
CA LYS A 148 -9.11 8.21 -8.24
C LYS A 148 -8.16 7.46 -7.32
N ILE A 149 -6.90 7.33 -7.70
CA ILE A 149 -5.88 6.60 -6.94
C ILE A 149 -5.66 7.24 -5.57
N TYR A 150 -5.44 8.56 -5.53
CA TYR A 150 -5.11 9.27 -4.30
C TYR A 150 -6.27 9.41 -3.31
N ARG A 151 -7.51 9.44 -3.81
CA ARG A 151 -8.61 9.87 -2.95
C ARG A 151 -9.94 9.17 -3.20
N SER A 152 -10.45 9.25 -4.45
CA SER A 152 -11.85 8.96 -4.73
C SER A 152 -12.19 7.50 -4.52
N ASN A 153 -11.27 6.57 -4.86
CA ASN A 153 -11.50 5.14 -4.69
C ASN A 153 -11.57 4.75 -3.20
N PHE A 154 -10.69 5.30 -2.38
CA PHE A 154 -10.75 5.08 -0.93
C PHE A 154 -12.04 5.62 -0.32
N ARG A 155 -12.46 6.83 -0.73
CA ARG A 155 -13.73 7.43 -0.24
C ARG A 155 -14.97 6.63 -0.60
N LYS A 156 -14.98 5.99 -1.78
CA LYS A 156 -16.08 5.07 -2.16
C LYS A 156 -16.13 3.81 -1.28
N MET A 157 -15.00 3.40 -0.71
CA MET A 157 -14.94 2.24 0.21
C MET A 157 -15.40 2.57 1.62
N VAL A 158 -15.08 3.78 2.07
CA VAL A 158 -15.41 4.28 3.40
C VAL A 158 -16.41 5.43 3.24
N PRO A 159 -17.68 5.14 2.95
CA PRO A 159 -18.68 6.18 2.78
C PRO A 159 -18.81 6.97 4.08
N GLY A 160 -18.57 8.27 3.99
CA GLY A 160 -18.86 9.33 4.93
C GLY A 160 -19.04 8.93 6.39
N THR A 161 -17.98 8.48 7.04
CA THR A 161 -18.00 8.37 8.49
C THR A 161 -18.05 9.80 9.04
N VAL A 162 -19.18 10.22 9.55
CA VAL A 162 -19.23 11.46 10.35
C VAL A 162 -18.33 11.20 11.56
N ILE A 163 -17.17 11.87 11.57
CA ILE A 163 -16.25 11.74 12.70
C ILE A 163 -16.94 12.26 13.95
N ASN A 164 -17.14 11.40 14.93
CA ASN A 164 -17.61 11.83 16.24
C ASN A 164 -16.41 12.36 17.05
N TYR A 165 -16.10 13.62 16.86
CA TYR A 165 -14.96 14.27 17.51
C TYR A 165 -14.99 14.14 19.03
N LYS A 166 -16.18 14.20 19.64
CA LYS A 166 -16.34 14.01 21.09
C LYS A 166 -15.91 12.61 21.54
N LYS A 167 -16.30 11.56 20.78
CA LYS A 167 -15.84 10.19 21.07
C LYS A 167 -14.33 10.03 20.80
N ALA A 168 -13.82 10.66 19.76
CA ALA A 168 -12.38 10.63 19.45
C ALA A 168 -11.56 11.30 20.56
N ALA A 169 -12.01 12.47 21.06
CA ALA A 169 -11.36 13.15 22.17
C ALA A 169 -11.37 12.28 23.44
N ALA A 170 -12.53 11.75 23.81
CA ALA A 170 -12.65 10.87 25.00
C ALA A 170 -11.78 9.62 24.90
N TYR A 171 -11.63 9.04 23.70
CA TYR A 171 -10.73 7.92 23.45
C TYR A 171 -9.26 8.32 23.68
N CYS A 172 -8.82 9.46 23.15
CA CYS A 172 -7.47 9.96 23.36
C CYS A 172 -7.19 10.29 24.85
N GLU A 173 -8.17 10.88 25.56
CA GLU A 173 -8.06 11.13 27.00
C GLU A 173 -7.87 9.81 27.78
N GLY A 174 -8.68 8.78 27.46
CA GLY A 174 -8.55 7.45 28.04
C GLY A 174 -7.21 6.77 27.70
N LEU A 175 -6.74 6.93 26.48
CA LEU A 175 -5.44 6.41 26.04
C LEU A 175 -4.30 7.09 26.82
N TYR A 176 -4.35 8.41 27.02
CA TYR A 176 -3.36 9.13 27.84
C TYR A 176 -3.27 8.55 29.26
N GLU A 177 -4.41 8.28 29.92
CA GLU A 177 -4.43 7.69 31.25
C GLU A 177 -3.73 6.32 31.32
N ILE A 178 -3.72 5.57 30.21
CA ILE A 178 -3.03 4.29 30.08
C ILE A 178 -1.53 4.51 29.87
N VAL A 179 -1.18 5.32 28.86
CA VAL A 179 0.23 5.41 28.40
C VAL A 179 1.12 6.22 29.34
N LYS A 180 0.58 7.21 30.07
CA LYS A 180 1.35 8.01 31.04
C LYS A 180 1.96 7.18 32.18
N GLY A 181 1.49 5.95 32.38
CA GLY A 181 1.99 5.03 33.40
C GLY A 181 3.05 4.04 32.89
N PHE A 182 3.39 4.06 31.62
CA PHE A 182 4.42 3.18 31.07
C PHE A 182 5.81 3.74 31.27
N GLU A 183 6.69 2.99 31.94
CA GLU A 183 8.09 3.40 32.21
C GLU A 183 8.88 3.67 30.90
N GLU A 184 8.52 2.98 29.82
CA GLU A 184 9.16 3.09 28.51
C GLU A 184 8.61 4.23 27.64
N MET A 185 7.53 4.91 28.08
CA MET A 185 6.88 5.99 27.33
C MET A 185 7.47 7.34 27.75
N PRO A 186 8.17 8.07 26.86
CA PRO A 186 8.56 9.44 27.16
C PRO A 186 7.35 10.31 27.48
N GLU A 187 7.46 11.15 28.51
CA GLU A 187 6.36 12.03 28.96
C GLU A 187 5.84 12.92 27.82
N GLU A 188 6.73 13.41 26.95
CA GLU A 188 6.39 14.22 25.78
C GLU A 188 5.44 13.46 24.82
N ASN A 189 5.68 12.17 24.56
CA ASN A 189 4.82 11.36 23.69
C ASN A 189 3.44 11.12 24.31
N ALA A 190 3.37 10.93 25.61
CA ALA A 190 2.10 10.84 26.33
C ALA A 190 1.31 12.17 26.25
N LEU A 191 2.00 13.31 26.37
CA LEU A 191 1.39 14.63 26.24
C LEU A 191 0.87 14.92 24.83
N GLU A 192 1.50 14.39 23.78
CA GLU A 192 0.99 14.51 22.42
C GLU A 192 -0.41 13.91 22.27
N VAL A 193 -0.69 12.80 22.95
CA VAL A 193 -2.02 12.17 22.95
C VAL A 193 -3.09 13.13 23.52
N LEU A 194 -2.75 13.87 24.59
CA LEU A 194 -3.64 14.90 25.14
C LEU A 194 -3.82 16.09 24.18
N GLU A 195 -2.79 16.48 23.47
CA GLU A 195 -2.89 17.56 22.50
C GLU A 195 -3.84 17.18 21.35
N VAL A 196 -3.79 15.92 20.89
CA VAL A 196 -4.74 15.39 19.90
C VAL A 196 -6.18 15.42 20.46
N ALA A 197 -6.38 15.04 21.73
CA ALA A 197 -7.68 15.14 22.38
C ALA A 197 -8.23 16.57 22.42
N ARG A 198 -7.39 17.54 22.75
CA ARG A 198 -7.74 18.98 22.76
C ARG A 198 -8.16 19.47 21.37
N ARG A 199 -7.42 19.07 20.32
CA ARG A 199 -7.79 19.40 18.93
C ARG A 199 -9.13 18.83 18.54
N PHE A 200 -9.44 17.58 18.89
CA PHE A 200 -10.75 17.01 18.63
C PHE A 200 -11.85 17.73 19.41
N ASN A 201 -11.63 18.12 20.66
CA ASN A 201 -12.59 18.89 21.43
C ASN A 201 -12.85 20.28 20.84
N SER A 202 -11.87 20.88 20.16
CA SER A 202 -12.06 22.18 19.48
C SER A 202 -12.82 22.09 18.16
N MET A 203 -13.07 20.87 17.65
CA MET A 203 -13.84 20.60 16.42
C MET A 203 -15.31 20.24 16.68
N VAL A 204 -15.73 20.19 17.96
CA VAL A 204 -17.11 19.97 18.39
C VAL A 204 -17.84 21.29 18.42
#